data_bca395449f1d94e9390d4c7c35405502
#
_entry.id   bca395449f1d94e9390d4c7c35405502
#
_cell.length_a   1.000
_cell.length_b   1.000
_cell.length_c   1.000
_cell.angle_alpha   90.00
_cell.angle_beta   90.00
_cell.angle_gamma   90.00
#
_symmetry.space_group_name_H-M   'P 1'
#
loop_
_entity.id
_entity.type
_entity.pdbx_description
1 polymer ?
#
loop_
_entity_poly.entity_id
_entity_poly.type
_entity_poly.pdbx_seq_one_letter_code
_entity_poly.pdbx_strand_id
1 'polypeptide(L)'
;NGQLIFVRQYRNALDDMTLEVPAGCMDKGETPEQCIRRELKEETGYTAEQLMFVTKTCLAIGTSNEMTYVYIATGLTHGEQMPDREEFIKLEKYSLEDTMQMIEDGKIIDSKTLIAIYAYANHVLKKQIRQGI
;
A
#
# COMPACT_ATOMS: atom_id res chain seq x y z
N ASN A 1 0.82 -16.32 1.66
CA ASN A 1 -0.48 -16.73 1.15
C ASN A 1 -0.91 -16.01 -0.15
N GLY A 2 -0.09 -15.09 -0.67
CA GLY A 2 -0.41 -14.36 -1.89
C GLY A 2 -1.53 -13.33 -1.73
N GLN A 3 -1.86 -12.94 -0.52
CA GLN A 3 -2.83 -11.87 -0.27
C GLN A 3 -2.13 -10.52 -0.09
N LEU A 4 -2.76 -9.49 -0.62
CA LEU A 4 -2.37 -8.09 -0.43
C LEU A 4 -3.07 -7.54 0.82
N ILE A 5 -2.35 -6.70 1.56
CA ILE A 5 -2.85 -6.05 2.78
C ILE A 5 -3.27 -4.63 2.46
N PHE A 6 -4.48 -4.28 2.90
CA PHE A 6 -5.07 -2.95 2.76
C PHE A 6 -5.54 -2.41 4.09
N VAL A 7 -5.68 -1.10 4.16
CA VAL A 7 -6.31 -0.40 5.25
C VAL A 7 -7.58 0.28 4.75
N ARG A 8 -8.68 0.11 5.48
CA ARG A 8 -9.92 0.82 5.22
C ARG A 8 -10.05 1.94 6.23
N GLN A 9 -10.24 3.16 5.75
CA GLN A 9 -10.30 4.34 6.61
C GLN A 9 -11.29 5.38 6.06
N TYR A 10 -11.81 6.20 6.95
CA TYR A 10 -12.66 7.31 6.59
C TYR A 10 -11.82 8.48 6.07
N ARG A 11 -12.26 9.07 4.96
CA ARG A 11 -11.63 10.26 4.36
C ARG A 11 -12.64 11.41 4.32
N ASN A 12 -12.39 12.45 5.10
CA ASN A 12 -13.26 13.62 5.22
C ASN A 12 -13.58 14.26 3.86
N ALA A 13 -12.60 14.38 2.98
CA ALA A 13 -12.77 15.02 1.68
C ALA A 13 -13.82 14.33 0.81
N LEU A 14 -14.00 13.02 0.96
CA LEU A 14 -14.98 12.22 0.21
C LEU A 14 -16.22 11.93 1.04
N ASP A 15 -16.19 12.18 2.34
CA ASP A 15 -17.25 11.77 3.28
C ASP A 15 -17.61 10.29 3.12
N ASP A 16 -16.58 9.46 2.99
CA ASP A 16 -16.74 8.02 2.75
C ASP A 16 -15.53 7.24 3.23
N MET A 17 -15.72 5.93 3.40
CA MET A 17 -14.65 4.97 3.66
C MET A 17 -13.90 4.67 2.36
N THR A 18 -12.58 4.58 2.43
CA THR A 18 -11.73 4.21 1.29
C THR A 18 -10.87 3.02 1.63
N LEU A 19 -10.59 2.18 0.62
CA LEU A 19 -9.65 1.08 0.72
C LEU A 19 -8.33 1.52 0.11
N GLU A 20 -7.26 1.50 0.91
CA GLU A 20 -5.96 2.04 0.53
C GLU A 20 -4.83 1.09 0.93
N VAL A 21 -3.70 1.16 0.21
CA VAL A 21 -2.46 0.55 0.69
C VAL A 21 -1.93 1.34 1.89
N PRO A 22 -1.21 0.69 2.84
CA PRO A 22 -0.55 1.41 3.93
C PRO A 22 0.40 2.47 3.38
N ALA A 23 0.32 3.67 3.91
CA ALA A 23 1.13 4.80 3.47
C ALA A 23 1.19 5.88 4.56
N GLY A 24 2.18 6.75 4.45
CA GLY A 24 2.29 7.92 5.30
C GLY A 24 3.37 8.87 4.83
N CYS A 25 3.44 10.03 5.48
CA CYS A 25 4.42 11.07 5.19
C CYS A 25 5.74 10.79 5.90
N MET A 26 6.86 11.12 5.24
CA MET A 26 8.18 11.02 5.86
C MET A 26 8.31 12.03 6.99
N ASP A 27 8.80 11.55 8.14
CA ASP A 27 9.26 12.42 9.22
C ASP A 27 10.59 13.07 8.85
N LYS A 28 10.92 14.17 9.53
CA LYS A 28 12.18 14.88 9.29
C LYS A 28 13.38 13.94 9.49
N GLY A 29 14.23 13.86 8.48
CA GLY A 29 15.43 13.03 8.49
C GLY A 29 15.20 11.56 8.17
N GLU A 30 13.97 11.15 7.95
CA GLU A 30 13.61 9.79 7.55
C GLU A 30 13.89 9.54 6.05
N THR A 31 14.45 8.37 5.73
CA THR A 31 14.48 7.89 4.34
C THR A 31 13.11 7.32 3.95
N PRO A 32 12.79 7.21 2.64
CA PRO A 32 11.55 6.57 2.20
C PRO A 32 11.38 5.15 2.75
N GLU A 33 12.44 4.35 2.79
CA GLU A 33 12.38 3.00 3.33
C GLU A 33 12.09 2.98 4.84
N GLN A 34 12.73 3.86 5.61
CA GLN A 34 12.45 4.00 7.05
C GLN A 34 11.00 4.42 7.29
N CYS A 35 10.50 5.35 6.49
CA CYS A 35 9.12 5.82 6.55
C CYS A 35 8.13 4.67 6.34
N ILE A 36 8.29 3.88 5.26
CA ILE A 36 7.32 2.82 4.97
C ILE A 36 7.40 1.68 5.98
N ARG A 37 8.57 1.38 6.53
CA ARG A 37 8.69 0.40 7.63
C ARG A 37 7.91 0.85 8.86
N ARG A 38 8.05 2.12 9.22
CA ARG A 38 7.33 2.70 10.36
C ARG A 38 5.83 2.72 10.12
N GLU A 39 5.38 3.23 8.98
CA GLU A 39 3.95 3.34 8.64
C GLU A 39 3.29 1.96 8.52
N LEU A 40 3.97 0.99 7.93
CA LEU A 40 3.46 -0.39 7.85
C LEU A 40 3.18 -0.94 9.24
N LYS A 41 4.12 -0.77 10.16
CA LYS A 41 3.97 -1.23 11.54
C LYS A 41 2.86 -0.49 12.28
N GLU A 42 2.83 0.85 12.17
CA GLU A 42 1.84 1.68 12.86
C GLU A 42 0.41 1.43 12.35
N GLU A 43 0.23 1.29 11.04
CA GLU A 43 -1.09 1.12 10.45
C GLU A 43 -1.60 -0.32 10.45
N THR A 44 -0.72 -1.30 10.36
CA THR A 44 -1.12 -2.69 10.17
C THR A 44 -0.65 -3.65 11.26
N GLY A 45 0.32 -3.27 12.07
CA GLY A 45 0.99 -4.15 13.02
C GLY A 45 2.00 -5.11 12.37
N TYR A 46 2.17 -5.06 11.05
CA TYR A 46 3.11 -5.92 10.34
C TYR A 46 4.50 -5.30 10.23
N THR A 47 5.50 -6.16 10.28
CA THR A 47 6.88 -5.85 9.87
C THR A 47 7.23 -6.66 8.63
N ALA A 48 8.08 -6.12 7.78
CA ALA A 48 8.50 -6.76 6.54
C ALA A 48 9.96 -7.20 6.64
N GLU A 49 10.22 -8.43 6.20
CA GLU A 49 11.59 -8.93 6.06
C GLU A 49 12.31 -8.20 4.93
N GLN A 50 11.62 -8.03 3.80
CA GLN A 50 12.16 -7.37 2.62
C GLN A 50 11.25 -6.25 2.13
N LEU A 51 11.87 -5.17 1.69
CA LEU A 51 11.24 -4.06 0.96
C LEU A 51 11.94 -3.88 -0.37
N MET A 52 11.17 -3.96 -1.45
CA MET A 52 11.69 -3.73 -2.80
C MET A 52 11.11 -2.42 -3.33
N PHE A 53 11.99 -1.47 -3.62
CA PHE A 53 11.59 -0.23 -4.29
C PHE A 53 11.10 -0.54 -5.71
N VAL A 54 9.95 -0.01 -6.08
CA VAL A 54 9.34 -0.27 -7.38
C VAL A 54 9.33 0.96 -8.27
N THR A 55 8.81 2.07 -7.76
CA THR A 55 8.70 3.30 -8.54
C THR A 55 8.53 4.52 -7.63
N LYS A 56 8.77 5.67 -8.22
CA LYS A 56 8.54 6.98 -7.63
C LYS A 56 7.56 7.73 -8.52
N THR A 57 6.58 8.37 -7.91
CA THR A 57 5.54 9.10 -8.65
C THR A 57 5.21 10.42 -7.98
N CYS A 58 4.74 11.37 -8.78
CA CYS A 58 4.16 12.63 -8.30
C CYS A 58 2.66 12.60 -8.64
N LEU A 59 1.81 12.49 -7.61
CA LEU A 59 0.39 12.28 -7.81
C LEU A 59 -0.36 13.50 -8.37
N ALA A 60 0.15 14.70 -8.10
CA ALA A 60 -0.51 15.95 -8.47
C ALA A 60 0.48 16.94 -9.08
N ILE A 61 1.19 16.52 -10.11
CA ILE A 61 2.31 17.26 -10.72
C ILE A 61 1.94 18.68 -11.18
N GLY A 62 0.69 18.93 -11.49
CA GLY A 62 0.22 20.26 -11.89
C GLY A 62 0.12 21.25 -10.73
N THR A 63 0.08 20.79 -9.48
CA THR A 63 -0.16 21.64 -8.31
C THR A 63 0.76 21.35 -7.13
N SER A 64 1.50 20.25 -7.14
CA SER A 64 2.35 19.80 -6.04
C SER A 64 3.62 19.16 -6.55
N ASN A 65 4.69 19.30 -5.79
CA ASN A 65 5.96 18.60 -6.04
C ASN A 65 6.15 17.40 -5.08
N GLU A 66 5.11 17.02 -4.35
CA GLU A 66 5.18 15.89 -3.43
C GLU A 66 5.41 14.58 -4.17
N MET A 67 6.42 13.84 -3.76
CA MET A 67 6.78 12.56 -4.35
C MET A 67 6.29 11.40 -3.48
N THR A 68 5.76 10.38 -4.12
CA THR A 68 5.35 9.13 -3.47
C THR A 68 6.28 8.00 -3.91
N TYR A 69 6.83 7.28 -2.93
CA TYR A 69 7.73 6.15 -3.16
C TYR A 69 6.95 4.86 -2.93
N VAL A 70 6.93 3.99 -3.92
CA VAL A 70 6.16 2.73 -3.89
C VAL A 70 7.09 1.56 -3.66
N TYR A 71 6.78 0.74 -2.66
CA TYR A 71 7.54 -0.46 -2.30
C TYR A 71 6.63 -1.69 -2.31
N ILE A 72 7.21 -2.85 -2.61
CA ILE A 72 6.60 -4.15 -2.35
C ILE A 72 7.25 -4.71 -1.10
N ALA A 73 6.42 -5.00 -0.10
CA ALA A 73 6.84 -5.58 1.18
C ALA A 73 6.52 -7.08 1.19
N THR A 74 7.52 -7.89 1.54
CA THR A 74 7.38 -9.35 1.63
C THR A 74 7.99 -9.89 2.92
N GLY A 75 7.66 -11.14 3.26
CA GLY A 75 8.07 -11.73 4.52
C GLY A 75 7.43 -11.03 5.70
N LEU A 76 6.10 -10.85 5.63
CA LEU A 76 5.37 -10.10 6.64
C LEU A 76 5.15 -10.94 7.89
N THR A 77 5.44 -10.33 9.06
CA THR A 77 5.18 -10.91 10.38
C THR A 77 4.31 -9.94 11.17
N HIS A 78 3.19 -10.44 11.68
CA HIS A 78 2.30 -9.66 12.52
C HIS A 78 2.86 -9.56 13.94
N GLY A 79 3.00 -8.33 14.44
CA GLY A 79 3.37 -8.03 15.81
C GLY A 79 2.17 -7.62 16.68
N GLU A 80 2.46 -7.02 17.83
CA GLU A 80 1.43 -6.47 18.70
C GLU A 80 0.75 -5.26 18.01
N GLN A 81 -0.56 -5.17 18.13
CA GLN A 81 -1.32 -4.04 17.63
C GLN A 81 -1.00 -2.78 18.42
N MET A 82 -0.96 -1.64 17.73
CA MET A 82 -0.81 -0.33 18.36
C MET A 82 -2.20 0.16 18.75
N PRO A 83 -2.54 0.26 20.08
CA PRO A 83 -3.91 0.49 20.54
C PRO A 83 -4.56 1.80 20.07
N ASP A 84 -3.75 2.82 19.77
CA ASP A 84 -4.25 4.18 19.54
C ASP A 84 -4.78 4.44 18.13
N ARG A 85 -4.61 3.52 17.19
CA ARG A 85 -5.04 3.69 15.79
C ARG A 85 -6.17 2.76 15.34
N GLU A 86 -6.59 1.84 16.17
CA GLU A 86 -7.55 0.78 15.79
C GLU A 86 -8.97 1.27 15.59
N GLU A 87 -9.36 2.39 16.20
CA GLU A 87 -10.74 2.88 16.14
C GLU A 87 -11.17 3.35 14.77
N PHE A 88 -10.21 3.74 13.88
CA PHE A 88 -10.50 4.39 12.60
C PHE A 88 -9.91 3.70 11.38
N ILE A 89 -9.08 2.68 11.58
CA ILE A 89 -8.40 1.94 10.51
C ILE A 89 -8.69 0.46 10.67
N LYS A 90 -9.30 -0.13 9.65
CA LYS A 90 -9.56 -1.56 9.59
C LYS A 90 -8.65 -2.23 8.57
N LEU A 91 -8.00 -3.31 9.00
CA LEU A 91 -7.15 -4.13 8.13
C LEU A 91 -8.00 -5.07 7.30
N GLU A 92 -7.75 -5.11 5.98
CA GLU A 92 -8.40 -6.04 5.07
C GLU A 92 -7.36 -6.71 4.18
N LYS A 93 -7.65 -7.92 3.73
CA LYS A 93 -6.75 -8.72 2.88
C LYS A 93 -7.51 -9.28 1.70
N TYR A 94 -6.91 -9.18 0.51
CA TYR A 94 -7.52 -9.68 -0.72
C TYR A 94 -6.46 -10.30 -1.62
N SER A 95 -6.86 -11.29 -2.41
CA SER A 95 -6.02 -11.80 -3.50
C SER A 95 -5.79 -10.72 -4.56
N LEU A 96 -4.77 -10.88 -5.39
CA LEU A 96 -4.55 -9.96 -6.52
C LEU A 96 -5.76 -9.99 -7.47
N GLU A 97 -6.33 -11.17 -7.75
CA GLU A 97 -7.50 -11.33 -8.60
C GLU A 97 -8.70 -10.54 -8.08
N ASP A 98 -9.05 -10.72 -6.79
CA ASP A 98 -10.14 -9.98 -6.17
C ASP A 98 -9.88 -8.47 -6.16
N THR A 99 -8.63 -8.08 -5.92
CA THR A 99 -8.21 -6.68 -5.92
C THR A 99 -8.40 -6.05 -7.29
N MET A 100 -8.01 -6.74 -8.36
CA MET A 100 -8.21 -6.25 -9.73
C MET A 100 -9.69 -6.11 -10.06
N GLN A 101 -10.53 -7.06 -9.63
CA GLN A 101 -11.98 -6.96 -9.80
C GLN A 101 -12.56 -5.76 -9.03
N MET A 102 -12.07 -5.50 -7.83
CA MET A 102 -12.49 -4.34 -7.04
C MET A 102 -12.14 -3.02 -7.71
N ILE A 103 -11.03 -2.94 -8.44
CA ILE A 103 -10.67 -1.77 -9.25
C ILE A 103 -11.70 -1.59 -10.39
N GLU A 104 -11.98 -2.66 -11.12
CA GLU A 104 -12.96 -2.62 -12.23
C GLU A 104 -14.36 -2.21 -11.74
N ASP A 105 -14.76 -2.65 -10.55
CA ASP A 105 -16.03 -2.33 -9.93
C ASP A 105 -16.07 -0.91 -9.33
N GLY A 106 -14.98 -0.16 -9.38
CA GLY A 106 -14.90 1.19 -8.83
C GLY A 106 -14.84 1.25 -7.30
N LYS A 107 -14.49 0.16 -6.65
CA LYS A 107 -14.38 0.08 -5.17
C LYS A 107 -13.04 0.58 -4.65
N ILE A 108 -12.04 0.66 -5.48
CA ILE A 108 -10.71 1.21 -5.18
C ILE A 108 -10.47 2.39 -6.11
N ILE A 109 -10.36 3.59 -5.53
CA ILE A 109 -10.26 4.83 -6.30
C ILE A 109 -9.05 5.68 -5.94
N ASP A 110 -8.33 5.35 -4.86
CA ASP A 110 -7.17 6.13 -4.43
C ASP A 110 -6.00 5.94 -5.40
N SER A 111 -5.44 7.05 -5.90
CA SER A 111 -4.39 7.05 -6.93
C SER A 111 -3.16 6.26 -6.53
N LYS A 112 -2.59 6.52 -5.33
CA LYS A 112 -1.39 5.80 -4.88
C LYS A 112 -1.64 4.30 -4.73
N THR A 113 -2.84 3.92 -4.32
CA THR A 113 -3.28 2.53 -4.17
C THR A 113 -3.35 1.84 -5.52
N LEU A 114 -3.98 2.48 -6.53
CA LEU A 114 -4.04 1.97 -7.90
C LEU A 114 -2.64 1.77 -8.48
N ILE A 115 -1.74 2.75 -8.30
CA ILE A 115 -0.35 2.66 -8.76
C ILE A 115 0.36 1.48 -8.11
N ALA A 116 0.23 1.32 -6.80
CA ALA A 116 0.86 0.23 -6.05
C ALA A 116 0.35 -1.13 -6.50
N ILE A 117 -0.95 -1.29 -6.71
CA ILE A 117 -1.55 -2.54 -7.18
C ILE A 117 -1.07 -2.91 -8.57
N TYR A 118 -1.10 -1.96 -9.52
CA TYR A 118 -0.62 -2.21 -10.89
C TYR A 118 0.88 -2.48 -10.94
N ALA A 119 1.67 -1.79 -10.10
CA ALA A 119 3.10 -2.07 -9.98
C ALA A 119 3.36 -3.49 -9.47
N TYR A 120 2.60 -3.94 -8.49
CA TYR A 120 2.67 -5.31 -7.98
C TYR A 120 2.25 -6.33 -9.04
N ALA A 121 1.13 -6.11 -9.72
CA ALA A 121 0.65 -6.98 -10.79
C ALA A 121 1.70 -7.13 -11.91
N ASN A 122 2.31 -6.02 -12.31
CA ASN A 122 3.38 -6.02 -13.30
C ASN A 122 4.63 -6.80 -12.83
N HIS A 123 4.98 -6.68 -11.54
CA HIS A 123 6.08 -7.44 -10.94
C HIS A 123 5.80 -8.95 -11.00
N VAL A 124 4.59 -9.36 -10.64
CA VAL A 124 4.16 -10.77 -10.68
C VAL A 124 4.23 -11.30 -12.12
N LEU A 125 3.68 -10.55 -13.08
CA LEU A 125 3.69 -10.95 -14.50
C LEU A 125 5.12 -11.13 -15.04
N LYS A 126 6.01 -10.19 -14.75
CA LYS A 126 7.42 -10.29 -15.15
C LYS A 126 8.11 -11.52 -14.58
N LYS A 127 7.78 -11.87 -13.34
CA LYS A 127 8.32 -13.05 -12.67
C LYS A 127 7.84 -14.33 -13.34
N GLN A 128 6.56 -14.40 -13.69
CA GLN A 128 5.97 -15.53 -14.43
C GLN A 128 6.64 -15.70 -15.80
N ILE A 129 6.77 -14.63 -16.57
CA ILE A 129 7.41 -14.65 -17.90
C ILE A 129 8.84 -15.21 -17.81
N ARG A 130 9.62 -14.77 -16.82
CA ARG A 130 11.01 -15.24 -16.62
C ARG A 130 11.08 -16.71 -16.23
N GLN A 131 10.04 -17.25 -15.61
CA GLN A 131 9.94 -18.66 -15.20
C GLN A 131 9.35 -19.55 -16.31
N GLY A 132 8.95 -18.98 -17.44
CA GLY A 132 8.37 -19.70 -18.57
C GLY A 132 6.94 -20.19 -18.33
N ILE A 133 6.23 -19.50 -17.47
CA ILE A 133 4.83 -19.81 -17.16
C ILE A 133 3.89 -18.94 -17.99
#